data_85fa5df064d9912a389347dbd4b93375
#
_entry.id   85fa5df064d9912a389347dbd4b93375
#
_cell.length_a   1.000
_cell.length_b   1.000
_cell.length_c   1.000
_cell.angle_alpha   90.00
_cell.angle_beta   90.00
_cell.angle_gamma   90.00
#
_symmetry.space_group_name_H-M   'P 1'
#
loop_
_entity.id
_entity.type
_entity.pdbx_description
1 polymer ?
#
loop_
_entity_poly.entity_id
_entity_poly.type
_entity_poly.pdbx_seq_one_letter_code
_entity_poly.pdbx_strand_id
1 'polypeptide(L)'
;MERNEDQDKLDQYLTSVRDVERRLQMSKEWLHRPKPKPSIEEVPDEERQQIDEVELFYDLMALALQTDSTRVATFETGLGFRTSELDLGSYHGLSHHGKSEDRIGQLQVVESFLTTKLSNFLARLKEAQV
;
A
#
# COMPACT_ATOMS: atom_id res chain seq x y z
N MET A 1 -9.56 -17.90 45.07
CA MET A 1 -10.59 -18.57 44.26
C MET A 1 -9.95 -18.80 42.90
N GLU A 2 -9.41 -19.98 42.67
CA GLU A 2 -8.80 -20.31 41.38
C GLU A 2 -9.93 -20.38 40.32
N ARG A 3 -9.81 -19.54 39.32
CA ARG A 3 -10.63 -19.65 38.13
C ARG A 3 -10.36 -21.02 37.50
N ASN A 4 -11.40 -21.74 37.21
CA ASN A 4 -11.26 -23.04 36.58
C ASN A 4 -10.75 -22.80 35.13
N GLU A 5 -9.67 -23.45 34.75
CA GLU A 5 -9.04 -23.32 33.43
C GLU A 5 -10.03 -23.53 32.27
N ASP A 6 -11.01 -24.38 32.48
CA ASP A 6 -12.08 -24.62 31.52
C ASP A 6 -13.03 -23.43 31.36
N GLN A 7 -13.29 -22.65 32.43
CA GLN A 7 -14.06 -21.43 32.36
C GLN A 7 -13.33 -20.36 31.56
N ASP A 8 -12.00 -20.20 31.75
CA ASP A 8 -11.22 -19.25 31.00
C ASP A 8 -11.15 -19.60 29.51
N LYS A 9 -11.04 -20.88 29.17
CA LYS A 9 -11.12 -21.36 27.76
C LYS A 9 -12.49 -21.11 27.15
N LEU A 10 -13.57 -21.34 27.88
CA LEU A 10 -14.93 -21.09 27.42
C LEU A 10 -15.17 -19.59 27.19
N ASP A 11 -14.70 -18.74 28.10
CA ASP A 11 -14.81 -17.29 27.97
C ASP A 11 -14.03 -16.77 26.75
N GLN A 12 -12.82 -17.30 26.49
CA GLN A 12 -12.04 -16.98 25.29
C GLN A 12 -12.76 -17.41 24.01
N TYR A 13 -13.34 -18.60 24.01
CA TYR A 13 -14.10 -19.11 22.87
C TYR A 13 -15.33 -18.22 22.58
N LEU A 14 -16.15 -17.93 23.60
CA LEU A 14 -17.32 -17.07 23.45
C LEU A 14 -16.97 -15.65 23.00
N THR A 15 -15.86 -15.12 23.49
CA THR A 15 -15.33 -13.81 23.05
C THR A 15 -14.96 -13.84 21.57
N SER A 16 -14.28 -14.91 21.14
CA SER A 16 -13.89 -15.09 19.74
C SER A 16 -15.11 -15.21 18.82
N VAL A 17 -16.14 -15.95 19.24
CA VAL A 17 -17.41 -16.06 18.49
C VAL A 17 -18.08 -14.70 18.34
N ARG A 18 -18.17 -13.92 19.41
CA ARG A 18 -18.75 -12.56 19.37
C ARG A 18 -17.97 -11.62 18.46
N ASP A 19 -16.65 -11.76 18.41
CA ASP A 19 -15.83 -10.95 17.51
C ASP A 19 -16.08 -11.32 16.04
N VAL A 20 -16.25 -12.59 15.73
CA VAL A 20 -16.63 -13.04 14.38
C VAL A 20 -18.02 -12.54 14.01
N GLU A 21 -19.01 -12.65 14.90
CA GLU A 21 -20.37 -12.14 14.68
C GLU A 21 -20.36 -10.63 14.39
N ARG A 22 -19.59 -9.85 15.16
CA ARG A 22 -19.44 -8.40 14.96
C ARG A 22 -18.81 -8.08 13.60
N ARG A 23 -17.78 -8.81 13.20
CA ARG A 23 -17.14 -8.65 11.88
C ARG A 23 -18.10 -8.99 10.73
N LEU A 24 -18.91 -10.04 10.89
CA LEU A 24 -19.93 -10.41 9.90
C LEU A 24 -21.02 -9.34 9.77
N GLN A 25 -21.45 -8.76 10.89
CA GLN A 25 -22.44 -7.68 10.89
C GLN A 25 -21.87 -6.43 10.19
N MET A 26 -20.66 -6.02 10.55
CA MET A 26 -19.96 -4.91 9.87
C MET A 26 -19.79 -5.17 8.36
N SER A 27 -19.47 -6.41 7.97
CA SER A 27 -19.33 -6.78 6.55
C SER A 27 -20.66 -6.63 5.79
N LYS A 28 -21.79 -7.02 6.41
CA LYS A 28 -23.12 -6.87 5.80
C LYS A 28 -23.49 -5.39 5.61
N GLU A 29 -23.28 -4.58 6.64
CA GLU A 29 -23.52 -3.13 6.57
C GLU A 29 -22.66 -2.46 5.49
N TRP A 30 -21.41 -2.92 5.37
CA TRP A 30 -20.47 -2.42 4.40
C TRP A 30 -20.86 -2.70 2.95
N LEU A 31 -21.46 -3.87 2.66
CA LEU A 31 -21.95 -4.23 1.32
C LEU A 31 -22.99 -3.24 0.78
N HIS A 32 -23.73 -2.60 1.68
CA HIS A 32 -24.80 -1.65 1.32
C HIS A 32 -24.37 -0.18 1.41
N ARG A 33 -23.12 0.09 1.82
CA ARG A 33 -22.60 1.45 1.94
C ARG A 33 -22.32 2.04 0.55
N PRO A 34 -22.89 3.22 0.20
CA PRO A 34 -22.57 3.89 -1.04
C PRO A 34 -21.06 4.19 -1.10
N LYS A 35 -20.43 3.80 -2.19
CA LYS A 35 -19.00 4.09 -2.40
C LYS A 35 -18.83 5.40 -3.16
N PRO A 36 -17.85 6.23 -2.81
CA PRO A 36 -17.53 7.43 -3.58
C PRO A 36 -17.20 7.04 -5.02
N LYS A 37 -17.58 7.89 -5.97
CA LYS A 37 -17.16 7.70 -7.36
C LYS A 37 -15.72 8.18 -7.50
N PRO A 38 -14.83 7.37 -8.10
CA PRO A 38 -13.46 7.81 -8.36
C PRO A 38 -13.45 8.97 -9.37
N SER A 39 -12.55 9.92 -9.14
CA SER A 39 -12.22 10.99 -10.08
C SER A 39 -10.82 10.78 -10.64
N ILE A 40 -10.55 9.59 -11.16
CA ILE A 40 -9.28 9.30 -11.82
C ILE A 40 -9.47 9.57 -13.31
N GLU A 41 -8.66 10.46 -13.88
CA GLU A 41 -8.56 10.62 -15.33
C GLU A 41 -7.83 9.40 -15.91
N GLU A 42 -8.43 8.79 -16.92
CA GLU A 42 -7.75 7.71 -17.66
C GLU A 42 -6.57 8.30 -18.44
N VAL A 43 -5.37 7.82 -18.13
CA VAL A 43 -4.18 8.12 -18.94
C VAL A 43 -4.12 7.10 -20.08
N PRO A 44 -4.00 7.54 -21.35
CA PRO A 44 -3.90 6.63 -22.50
C PRO A 44 -2.71 5.67 -22.36
N ASP A 45 -2.92 4.37 -22.62
CA ASP A 45 -1.90 3.34 -22.47
C ASP A 45 -0.64 3.56 -23.32
N GLU A 46 -0.78 4.25 -24.45
CA GLU A 46 0.28 4.50 -25.42
C GLU A 46 1.36 5.46 -24.91
N GLU A 47 1.06 6.24 -23.87
CA GLU A 47 1.96 7.26 -23.30
C GLU A 47 2.54 6.87 -21.93
N ARG A 48 2.13 5.71 -21.38
CA ARG A 48 2.55 5.29 -20.04
C ARG A 48 3.98 4.75 -20.01
N GLN A 49 4.81 5.37 -19.20
CA GLN A 49 6.08 4.79 -18.75
C GLN A 49 5.84 4.01 -17.45
N GLN A 50 6.62 2.96 -17.19
CA GLN A 50 6.48 2.19 -15.93
C GLN A 50 6.77 3.05 -14.69
N ILE A 51 7.55 4.11 -14.84
CA ILE A 51 7.81 5.06 -13.77
C ILE A 51 6.54 5.81 -13.33
N ASP A 52 5.62 6.07 -14.26
CA ASP A 52 4.33 6.72 -13.98
C ASP A 52 3.37 5.75 -13.29
N GLU A 53 3.53 4.46 -13.51
CA GLU A 53 2.72 3.42 -12.87
C GLU A 53 2.88 3.41 -11.35
N VAL A 54 4.05 3.75 -10.82
CA VAL A 54 4.27 3.83 -9.36
C VAL A 54 3.32 4.85 -8.72
N GLU A 55 3.15 6.01 -9.34
CA GLU A 55 2.22 7.03 -8.86
C GLU A 55 0.76 6.58 -9.01
N LEU A 56 0.42 6.02 -10.16
CA LEU A 56 -0.91 5.49 -10.42
C LEU A 56 -1.31 4.42 -9.40
N PHE A 57 -0.42 3.50 -9.05
CA PHE A 57 -0.69 2.50 -8.02
C PHE A 57 -0.92 3.12 -6.64
N TYR A 58 -0.14 4.13 -6.27
CA TYR A 58 -0.39 4.87 -5.03
C TYR A 58 -1.75 5.58 -5.05
N ASP A 59 -2.15 6.13 -6.18
CA ASP A 59 -3.45 6.77 -6.35
C ASP A 59 -4.61 5.78 -6.21
N LEU A 60 -4.48 4.61 -6.85
CA LEU A 60 -5.45 3.53 -6.72
C LEU A 60 -5.54 2.99 -5.29
N MET A 61 -4.41 2.88 -4.60
CA MET A 61 -4.38 2.48 -3.18
C MET A 61 -5.07 3.52 -2.30
N ALA A 62 -4.77 4.82 -2.48
CA ALA A 62 -5.44 5.89 -1.76
C ALA A 62 -6.95 5.85 -1.97
N LEU A 63 -7.39 5.70 -3.22
CA LEU A 63 -8.79 5.58 -3.56
C LEU A 63 -9.44 4.36 -2.90
N ALA A 64 -8.79 3.20 -2.95
CA ALA A 64 -9.30 1.98 -2.35
C ALA A 64 -9.48 2.10 -0.83
N LEU A 65 -8.56 2.79 -0.15
CA LEU A 65 -8.65 3.09 1.27
C LEU A 65 -9.75 4.13 1.57
N GLN A 66 -9.82 5.22 0.79
CA GLN A 66 -10.84 6.28 0.94
C GLN A 66 -12.27 5.75 0.72
N THR A 67 -12.44 4.86 -0.24
CA THR A 67 -13.73 4.24 -0.54
C THR A 67 -14.08 3.09 0.40
N ASP A 68 -13.22 2.80 1.38
CA ASP A 68 -13.34 1.63 2.26
C ASP A 68 -13.50 0.32 1.45
N SER A 69 -12.92 0.28 0.23
CA SER A 69 -12.88 -0.92 -0.60
C SER A 69 -11.92 -1.97 -0.04
N THR A 70 -10.92 -1.50 0.68
CA THR A 70 -10.01 -2.32 1.49
C THR A 70 -9.54 -1.51 2.69
N ARG A 71 -9.06 -2.19 3.72
CA ARG A 71 -8.39 -1.58 4.90
C ARG A 71 -6.91 -1.94 4.96
N VAL A 72 -6.48 -2.78 4.05
CA VAL A 72 -5.09 -3.22 3.95
C VAL A 72 -4.71 -3.22 2.48
N ALA A 73 -3.61 -2.57 2.16
CA ALA A 73 -3.02 -2.59 0.84
C ALA A 73 -1.51 -2.86 0.97
N THR A 74 -0.97 -3.63 0.05
CA THR A 74 0.47 -3.90 -0.06
C THR A 74 0.92 -3.56 -1.46
N PHE A 75 2.05 -2.88 -1.56
CA PHE A 75 2.65 -2.52 -2.83
C PHE A 75 4.16 -2.73 -2.77
N GLU A 76 4.67 -3.49 -3.71
CA GLU A 76 6.09 -3.74 -3.85
C GLU A 76 6.62 -2.90 -5.02
N THR A 77 7.45 -1.92 -4.72
CA THR A 77 8.11 -1.04 -5.70
C THR A 77 9.45 -1.59 -6.16
N GLY A 78 9.80 -2.81 -5.72
CA GLY A 78 11.13 -3.40 -5.84
C GLY A 78 11.60 -3.67 -7.26
N LEU A 79 11.99 -4.91 -7.55
CA LEU A 79 12.75 -5.33 -8.73
C LEU A 79 12.10 -5.12 -10.11
N GLY A 80 10.82 -4.77 -10.18
CA GLY A 80 10.09 -4.50 -11.42
C GLY A 80 10.24 -3.08 -11.98
N PHE A 81 10.76 -2.17 -11.17
CA PHE A 81 10.96 -0.78 -11.56
C PHE A 81 12.11 -0.66 -12.57
N ARG A 82 11.81 -0.10 -13.73
CA ARG A 82 12.83 0.12 -14.77
C ARG A 82 13.60 1.40 -14.51
N THR A 83 14.72 1.28 -13.80
CA THR A 83 15.64 2.40 -13.57
C THR A 83 16.20 3.00 -14.88
N SER A 84 16.12 2.28 -15.99
CA SER A 84 16.47 2.78 -17.32
C SER A 84 15.58 3.93 -17.80
N GLU A 85 14.39 4.08 -17.27
CA GLU A 85 13.52 5.23 -17.54
C GLU A 85 13.99 6.51 -16.83
N LEU A 86 14.92 6.37 -15.88
CA LEU A 86 15.67 7.45 -15.24
C LEU A 86 17.09 7.61 -15.83
N ASP A 87 17.40 6.98 -16.96
CA ASP A 87 18.73 6.93 -17.54
C ASP A 87 19.80 6.35 -16.58
N LEU A 88 19.40 5.43 -15.69
CA LEU A 88 20.26 4.85 -14.68
C LEU A 88 20.52 3.35 -14.94
N GLY A 89 21.58 2.84 -14.31
CA GLY A 89 21.88 1.42 -14.31
C GLY A 89 20.79 0.58 -13.60
N SER A 90 20.77 -0.74 -13.79
CA SER A 90 19.77 -1.60 -13.12
C SER A 90 19.88 -1.49 -11.59
N TYR A 91 18.75 -1.46 -10.89
CA TYR A 91 18.73 -1.37 -9.43
C TYR A 91 19.60 -2.43 -8.75
N HIS A 92 19.51 -3.69 -9.25
CA HIS A 92 20.34 -4.78 -8.74
C HIS A 92 21.84 -4.50 -8.94
N GLY A 93 22.24 -4.03 -10.12
CA GLY A 93 23.64 -3.67 -10.38
C GLY A 93 24.14 -2.51 -9.53
N LEU A 94 23.27 -1.53 -9.25
CA LEU A 94 23.56 -0.40 -8.37
C LEU A 94 23.66 -0.82 -6.91
N SER A 95 22.82 -1.77 -6.44
CA SER A 95 22.87 -2.28 -5.06
C SER A 95 24.20 -2.97 -4.73
N HIS A 96 24.88 -3.48 -5.74
CA HIS A 96 26.24 -4.02 -5.63
C HIS A 96 27.32 -2.94 -5.92
N HIS A 97 27.18 -1.78 -5.31
CA HIS A 97 27.97 -0.58 -5.61
C HIS A 97 29.47 -0.70 -5.31
N GLY A 98 29.90 -1.65 -4.45
CA GLY A 98 31.33 -1.87 -4.13
C GLY A 98 32.06 -0.59 -3.65
N LYS A 99 31.35 0.33 -3.01
CA LYS A 99 31.80 1.68 -2.58
C LYS A 99 32.14 2.62 -3.73
N SER A 100 31.65 2.36 -4.95
CA SER A 100 31.76 3.31 -6.07
C SER A 100 30.86 4.52 -5.81
N GLU A 101 31.43 5.71 -5.78
CA GLU A 101 30.67 6.96 -5.56
C GLU A 101 29.64 7.19 -6.67
N ASP A 102 29.97 6.88 -7.91
CA ASP A 102 29.05 6.98 -9.05
C ASP A 102 27.81 6.07 -8.87
N ARG A 103 28.01 4.79 -8.52
CA ARG A 103 26.90 3.86 -8.30
C ARG A 103 26.06 4.26 -7.08
N ILE A 104 26.68 4.73 -6.04
CA ILE A 104 25.98 5.25 -4.84
C ILE A 104 25.15 6.47 -5.24
N GLY A 105 25.68 7.39 -6.04
CA GLY A 105 24.95 8.54 -6.54
C GLY A 105 23.72 8.16 -7.35
N GLN A 106 23.86 7.20 -8.27
CA GLN A 106 22.74 6.68 -9.04
C GLN A 106 21.69 5.99 -8.15
N LEU A 107 22.13 5.20 -7.16
CA LEU A 107 21.22 4.55 -6.21
C LEU A 107 20.44 5.57 -5.40
N GLN A 108 21.09 6.66 -4.95
CA GLN A 108 20.43 7.76 -4.24
C GLN A 108 19.32 8.43 -5.08
N VAL A 109 19.49 8.54 -6.39
CA VAL A 109 18.45 9.08 -7.29
C VAL A 109 17.22 8.14 -7.27
N VAL A 110 17.42 6.83 -7.41
CA VAL A 110 16.32 5.86 -7.37
C VAL A 110 15.60 5.89 -6.03
N GLU A 111 16.35 5.83 -4.92
CA GLU A 111 15.80 5.84 -3.58
C GLU A 111 15.03 7.15 -3.27
N SER A 112 15.57 8.29 -3.73
CA SER A 112 14.91 9.58 -3.58
C SER A 112 13.61 9.65 -4.38
N PHE A 113 13.59 9.09 -5.60
CA PHE A 113 12.38 9.00 -6.40
C PHE A 113 11.31 8.20 -5.66
N LEU A 114 11.62 6.98 -5.24
CA LEU A 114 10.66 6.09 -4.57
C LEU A 114 10.15 6.69 -3.25
N THR A 115 11.03 7.27 -2.44
CA THR A 115 10.65 7.91 -1.18
C THR A 115 9.81 9.16 -1.39
N THR A 116 10.04 9.91 -2.46
CA THR A 116 9.21 11.06 -2.82
C THR A 116 7.80 10.62 -3.19
N LYS A 117 7.65 9.58 -4.02
CA LYS A 117 6.34 9.03 -4.38
C LYS A 117 5.58 8.50 -3.15
N LEU A 118 6.28 7.81 -2.26
CA LEU A 118 5.70 7.38 -0.98
C LEU A 118 5.26 8.57 -0.11
N SER A 119 6.08 9.61 -0.02
CA SER A 119 5.76 10.82 0.73
C SER A 119 4.50 11.50 0.21
N ASN A 120 4.34 11.60 -1.11
CA ASN A 120 3.15 12.15 -1.75
C ASN A 120 1.91 11.32 -1.43
N PHE A 121 2.02 10.00 -1.49
CA PHE A 121 0.94 9.09 -1.10
C PHE A 121 0.50 9.30 0.36
N LEU A 122 1.45 9.37 1.30
CA LEU A 122 1.16 9.62 2.71
C LEU A 122 0.51 10.99 2.95
N ALA A 123 0.95 12.03 2.23
CA ALA A 123 0.33 13.35 2.28
C ALA A 123 -1.14 13.28 1.82
N ARG A 124 -1.41 12.58 0.73
CA ARG A 124 -2.76 12.38 0.19
C ARG A 124 -3.67 11.63 1.17
N LEU A 125 -3.17 10.58 1.83
CA LEU A 125 -3.94 9.87 2.87
C LEU A 125 -4.26 10.78 4.05
N LYS A 126 -3.33 11.63 4.45
CA LYS A 126 -3.53 12.59 5.53
C LYS A 126 -4.58 13.64 5.18
N GLU A 127 -4.59 14.15 3.95
CA GLU A 127 -5.60 15.11 3.46
C GLU A 127 -6.98 14.45 3.38
N ALA A 128 -7.04 13.20 3.00
CA ALA A 128 -8.28 12.43 2.91
C ALA A 128 -8.83 11.99 4.27
N GLN A 129 -8.12 12.22 5.37
CA GLN A 129 -8.48 11.79 6.73
C GLN A 129 -8.71 10.27 6.83
N VAL A 130 -7.93 9.48 6.11
CA VAL A 130 -7.94 8.00 6.13
C VAL A 130 -7.02 7.47 7.23
#